data_8189f2198946fdea02280cc2cdf7f138
#
_entry.id   8189f2198946fdea02280cc2cdf7f138
#
_cell.length_a   1.000
_cell.length_b   1.000
_cell.length_c   1.000
_cell.angle_alpha   90.00
_cell.angle_beta   90.00
_cell.angle_gamma   90.00
#
_symmetry.space_group_name_H-M   'P 1'
#
loop_
_entity.id
_entity.type
_entity.pdbx_description
1 polymer ?
#
loop_
_entity_poly.entity_id
_entity_poly.type
_entity_poly.pdbx_seq_one_letter_code
_entity_poly.pdbx_strand_id
1 'polypeptide(L)'
;MGMGEPLLNFNHLVKALNLMLDDNGYGLSKRRVTVSTSGVLPAMDKLKETVDVSLAVSLHAPNDELRTQLVPINEKYPIKELMDACRRWVGTGDRKRHILFEYVMLDGVNDQPQHARELVKLLKGFPAKVNLIPFNPFPMSGYKRSQAASVQRFWEILNDNKIVATRRKTRGDDIEAACGQLAGQVNDRSKRELKFIKPRFGENL
;
A
#
# COMPACT_ATOMS: atom_id res chain seq x y z
N MET A 1 9.76 -2.26 -0.29
CA MET A 1 8.58 -3.08 -0.64
C MET A 1 9.03 -4.07 -1.71
N GLY A 2 8.45 -5.27 -1.78
CA GLY A 2 8.82 -6.20 -2.82
C GLY A 2 9.42 -7.51 -2.33
N MET A 3 9.50 -7.69 -1.01
CA MET A 3 10.06 -8.89 -0.38
C MET A 3 9.03 -9.63 0.48
N GLY A 4 7.76 -9.53 0.12
CA GLY A 4 6.65 -10.14 0.86
C GLY A 4 6.05 -9.24 1.94
N GLU A 5 5.12 -9.78 2.72
CA GLU A 5 4.40 -9.09 3.78
C GLU A 5 5.19 -9.14 5.10
N PRO A 6 5.73 -8.02 5.59
CA PRO A 6 6.61 -8.02 6.77
C PRO A 6 5.89 -8.47 8.05
N LEU A 7 4.59 -8.22 8.16
CA LEU A 7 3.82 -8.61 9.35
C LEU A 7 3.64 -10.13 9.48
N LEU A 8 3.85 -10.90 8.41
CA LEU A 8 3.92 -12.37 8.50
C LEU A 8 5.24 -12.87 9.06
N ASN A 9 6.26 -12.01 9.14
CA ASN A 9 7.57 -12.30 9.76
C ASN A 9 7.77 -11.44 11.02
N PHE A 10 6.75 -11.34 11.84
CA PHE A 10 6.60 -10.39 12.92
C PHE A 10 7.82 -10.32 13.87
N ASN A 11 8.30 -11.46 14.36
CA ASN A 11 9.38 -11.49 15.35
C ASN A 11 10.71 -10.93 14.79
N HIS A 12 11.03 -11.24 13.53
CA HIS A 12 12.24 -10.70 12.89
C HIS A 12 12.06 -9.23 12.52
N LEU A 13 10.86 -8.83 12.12
CA LEU A 13 10.53 -7.43 11.88
C LEU A 13 10.77 -6.60 13.13
N VAL A 14 10.24 -7.02 14.28
CA VAL A 14 10.41 -6.29 15.55
C VAL A 14 11.89 -6.18 15.95
N LYS A 15 12.67 -7.26 15.78
CA LYS A 15 14.12 -7.21 16.05
C LYS A 15 14.83 -6.18 15.16
N ALA A 16 14.50 -6.16 13.87
CA ALA A 16 15.06 -5.20 12.92
C ALA A 16 14.67 -3.76 13.27
N LEU A 17 13.38 -3.53 13.62
CA LEU A 17 12.89 -2.21 14.00
C LEU A 17 13.57 -1.70 15.28
N ASN A 18 13.71 -2.56 16.29
CA ASN A 18 14.42 -2.19 17.52
C ASN A 18 15.87 -1.79 17.21
N LEU A 19 16.60 -2.56 16.41
CA LEU A 19 17.96 -2.21 16.01
C LEU A 19 18.05 -0.88 15.24
N MET A 20 17.06 -0.60 14.38
CA MET A 20 16.99 0.67 13.64
C MET A 20 16.74 1.87 14.56
N LEU A 21 15.97 1.68 15.63
CA LEU A 21 15.58 2.75 16.56
C LEU A 21 16.56 2.91 17.75
N ASP A 22 17.36 1.90 18.04
CA ASP A 22 18.30 1.89 19.14
C ASP A 22 19.41 2.93 18.92
N ASP A 23 19.63 3.79 19.90
CA ASP A 23 20.65 4.86 19.83
C ASP A 23 22.09 4.29 19.74
N ASN A 24 22.31 3.07 20.28
CA ASN A 24 23.58 2.35 20.11
C ASN A 24 23.62 1.52 18.81
N GLY A 25 22.51 1.45 18.08
CA GLY A 25 22.41 0.80 16.76
C GLY A 25 22.46 1.84 15.64
N TYR A 26 21.37 1.93 14.87
CA TYR A 26 21.27 2.91 13.76
C TYR A 26 20.80 4.30 14.21
N GLY A 27 20.24 4.47 15.40
CA GLY A 27 19.76 5.73 15.94
C GLY A 27 18.71 6.45 15.08
N LEU A 28 17.91 5.69 14.31
CA LEU A 28 16.93 6.31 13.42
C LEU A 28 15.74 6.86 14.22
N SER A 29 15.36 8.09 13.91
CA SER A 29 14.12 8.63 14.45
C SER A 29 12.93 7.78 13.99
N LYS A 30 12.02 7.45 14.93
CA LYS A 30 10.77 6.72 14.66
C LYS A 30 9.90 7.33 13.54
N ARG A 31 10.05 8.62 13.24
CA ARG A 31 9.37 9.29 12.12
C ARG A 31 9.96 8.91 10.75
N ARG A 32 11.20 8.40 10.73
CA ARG A 32 11.89 7.95 9.52
C ARG A 32 11.73 6.46 9.25
N VAL A 33 11.24 5.72 10.23
CA VAL A 33 10.99 4.28 10.08
C VAL A 33 9.52 4.06 9.81
N THR A 34 9.22 3.46 8.68
CA THR A 34 7.84 3.17 8.24
C THR A 34 7.73 1.71 7.92
N VAL A 35 6.76 1.02 8.52
CA VAL A 35 6.38 -0.35 8.15
C VAL A 35 5.30 -0.27 7.11
N SER A 36 5.50 -0.97 5.99
CA SER A 36 4.49 -1.10 4.93
C SER A 36 3.82 -2.46 5.03
N THR A 37 2.48 -2.50 4.92
CA THR A 37 1.70 -3.74 4.99
C THR A 37 0.54 -3.72 4.01
N SER A 38 0.13 -4.89 3.56
CA SER A 38 -1.13 -5.07 2.81
C SER A 38 -2.37 -5.18 3.72
N GLY A 39 -2.18 -5.22 5.05
CA GLY A 39 -3.28 -5.20 6.01
C GLY A 39 -3.52 -6.52 6.75
N VAL A 40 -2.49 -7.07 7.40
CA VAL A 40 -2.63 -8.20 8.33
C VAL A 40 -3.09 -7.65 9.69
N LEU A 41 -4.42 -7.47 9.88
CA LEU A 41 -4.98 -6.67 10.96
C LEU A 41 -4.53 -7.10 12.37
N PRO A 42 -4.53 -8.40 12.77
CA PRO A 42 -4.09 -8.78 14.11
C PRO A 42 -2.61 -8.45 14.36
N ALA A 43 -1.78 -8.54 13.33
CA ALA A 43 -0.37 -8.20 13.44
C ALA A 43 -0.14 -6.67 13.43
N MET A 44 -1.01 -5.89 12.78
CA MET A 44 -1.00 -4.43 12.89
C MET A 44 -1.26 -3.98 14.32
N ASP A 45 -2.32 -4.50 14.95
CA ASP A 45 -2.66 -4.16 16.34
C ASP A 45 -1.50 -4.53 17.27
N LYS A 46 -0.95 -5.73 17.14
CA LYS A 46 0.22 -6.18 17.91
C LYS A 46 1.46 -5.29 17.68
N LEU A 47 1.72 -4.85 16.45
CA LEU A 47 2.86 -3.99 16.14
C LEU A 47 2.74 -2.63 16.83
N LYS A 48 1.54 -2.05 16.85
CA LYS A 48 1.26 -0.78 17.54
C LYS A 48 1.65 -0.82 19.01
N GLU A 49 1.39 -1.94 19.67
CA GLU A 49 1.70 -2.14 21.11
C GLU A 49 3.19 -2.41 21.34
N THR A 50 3.89 -2.91 20.31
CA THR A 50 5.27 -3.39 20.46
C THR A 50 6.30 -2.31 20.10
N VAL A 51 6.09 -1.56 19.02
CA VAL A 51 7.09 -0.60 18.50
C VAL A 51 6.42 0.67 17.97
N ASP A 52 6.96 1.83 18.34
CA ASP A 52 6.47 3.14 17.89
C ASP A 52 7.11 3.54 16.54
N VAL A 53 6.47 3.19 15.43
CA VAL A 53 6.90 3.51 14.06
C VAL A 53 5.75 4.08 13.23
N SER A 54 6.06 4.62 12.04
CA SER A 54 5.06 5.03 11.07
C SER A 54 4.50 3.82 10.31
N LEU A 55 3.26 3.94 9.83
CA LEU A 55 2.60 2.87 9.06
C LEU A 55 2.25 3.35 7.66
N ALA A 56 2.54 2.51 6.67
CA ALA A 56 2.04 2.61 5.32
C ALA A 56 1.16 1.40 5.00
N VAL A 57 0.03 1.64 4.34
CA VAL A 57 -0.93 0.60 3.99
C VAL A 57 -1.10 0.54 2.48
N SER A 58 -0.84 -0.62 1.90
CA SER A 58 -1.11 -0.91 0.50
C SER A 58 -2.63 -1.05 0.29
N LEU A 59 -3.27 0.05 -0.11
CA LEU A 59 -4.72 0.11 -0.29
C LEU A 59 -5.12 -0.28 -1.73
N HIS A 60 -4.56 0.40 -2.71
CA HIS A 60 -4.64 0.18 -4.17
C HIS A 60 -6.04 0.24 -4.79
N ALA A 61 -7.11 0.29 -3.99
CA ALA A 61 -8.47 0.45 -4.45
C ALA A 61 -9.35 1.14 -3.40
N PRO A 62 -10.41 1.87 -3.81
CA PRO A 62 -11.28 2.58 -2.89
C PRO A 62 -12.48 1.76 -2.41
N ASN A 63 -12.72 0.57 -2.99
CA ASN A 63 -13.83 -0.33 -2.67
C ASN A 63 -13.37 -1.79 -2.60
N ASP A 64 -14.19 -2.65 -1.96
CA ASP A 64 -13.80 -4.03 -1.70
C ASP A 64 -13.75 -4.89 -2.97
N GLU A 65 -14.63 -4.64 -3.93
CA GLU A 65 -14.67 -5.40 -5.18
C GLU A 65 -13.32 -5.31 -5.91
N LEU A 66 -12.86 -4.08 -6.13
CA LEU A 66 -11.60 -3.85 -6.81
C LEU A 66 -10.39 -4.22 -5.92
N ARG A 67 -10.47 -3.96 -4.62
CA ARG A 67 -9.37 -4.29 -3.71
C ARG A 67 -9.15 -5.80 -3.61
N THR A 68 -10.21 -6.60 -3.61
CA THR A 68 -10.10 -8.06 -3.59
C THR A 68 -9.35 -8.60 -4.81
N GLN A 69 -9.56 -7.97 -5.97
CA GLN A 69 -8.83 -8.34 -7.20
C GLN A 69 -7.35 -7.97 -7.14
N LEU A 70 -7.04 -6.79 -6.59
CA LEU A 70 -5.66 -6.25 -6.58
C LEU A 70 -4.85 -6.70 -5.36
N VAL A 71 -5.52 -6.91 -4.23
CA VAL A 71 -4.93 -7.23 -2.92
C VAL A 71 -5.75 -8.33 -2.25
N PRO A 72 -5.53 -9.61 -2.58
CA PRO A 72 -6.40 -10.72 -2.18
C PRO A 72 -6.62 -10.90 -0.68
N ILE A 73 -5.74 -10.38 0.18
CA ILE A 73 -5.95 -10.38 1.63
C ILE A 73 -7.24 -9.64 2.04
N ASN A 74 -7.81 -8.84 1.13
CA ASN A 74 -9.08 -8.15 1.34
C ASN A 74 -10.26 -9.11 1.53
N GLU A 75 -10.21 -10.32 0.98
CA GLU A 75 -11.21 -11.37 1.24
C GLU A 75 -11.31 -11.67 2.73
N LYS A 76 -10.18 -11.67 3.42
CA LYS A 76 -10.11 -11.94 4.86
C LYS A 76 -10.33 -10.69 5.70
N TYR A 77 -9.87 -9.55 5.22
CA TYR A 77 -9.90 -8.27 5.93
C TYR A 77 -10.42 -7.17 5.01
N PRO A 78 -11.75 -7.00 4.88
CA PRO A 78 -12.37 -5.97 4.06
C PRO A 78 -11.93 -4.56 4.44
N ILE A 79 -12.11 -3.61 3.54
CA ILE A 79 -11.71 -2.20 3.72
C ILE A 79 -12.28 -1.61 5.01
N LYS A 80 -13.51 -1.94 5.38
CA LYS A 80 -14.11 -1.44 6.64
C LYS A 80 -13.25 -1.84 7.84
N GLU A 81 -12.90 -3.11 7.97
CA GLU A 81 -12.09 -3.63 9.07
C GLU A 81 -10.67 -3.06 9.03
N LEU A 82 -10.09 -2.93 7.83
CA LEU A 82 -8.80 -2.29 7.62
C LEU A 82 -8.82 -0.83 8.10
N MET A 83 -9.85 -0.06 7.76
CA MET A 83 -9.98 1.33 8.21
C MET A 83 -10.18 1.44 9.73
N ASP A 84 -10.88 0.48 10.34
CA ASP A 84 -11.04 0.41 11.79
C ASP A 84 -9.69 0.12 12.48
N ALA A 85 -8.87 -0.79 11.94
CA ALA A 85 -7.50 -1.02 12.41
C ALA A 85 -6.62 0.23 12.22
N CYS A 86 -6.74 0.93 11.11
CA CYS A 86 -6.06 2.20 10.89
C CYS A 86 -6.47 3.28 11.91
N ARG A 87 -7.77 3.35 12.27
CA ARG A 87 -8.26 4.26 13.34
C ARG A 87 -7.64 3.91 14.69
N ARG A 88 -7.59 2.62 15.03
CA ARG A 88 -6.91 2.17 16.26
C ARG A 88 -5.43 2.54 16.22
N TRP A 89 -4.75 2.39 15.06
CA TRP A 89 -3.33 2.76 14.92
C TRP A 89 -3.09 4.23 15.18
N VAL A 90 -3.87 5.12 14.60
CA VAL A 90 -3.75 6.57 14.80
C VAL A 90 -4.01 6.93 16.25
N GLY A 91 -5.01 6.31 16.90
CA GLY A 91 -5.42 6.62 18.26
C GLY A 91 -6.10 7.98 18.40
N THR A 92 -6.45 8.34 19.65
CA THR A 92 -7.15 9.59 20.00
C THR A 92 -6.25 10.60 20.73
N GLY A 93 -4.94 10.36 20.80
CA GLY A 93 -4.01 11.19 21.56
C GLY A 93 -3.51 12.44 20.81
N ASP A 94 -2.82 13.33 21.54
CA ASP A 94 -2.27 14.60 21.04
C ASP A 94 -1.23 14.46 19.89
N ARG A 95 -0.71 13.27 19.68
CA ARG A 95 0.20 12.99 18.56
C ARG A 95 -0.61 12.84 17.28
N LYS A 96 -0.56 13.82 16.41
CA LYS A 96 -1.13 13.78 15.06
C LYS A 96 -0.42 12.73 14.20
N ARG A 97 -0.73 11.46 14.44
CA ARG A 97 -0.30 10.36 13.55
C ARG A 97 -1.16 10.39 12.30
N HIS A 98 -0.60 10.00 11.19
CA HIS A 98 -1.33 9.77 9.94
C HIS A 98 -0.91 8.42 9.37
N ILE A 99 -1.79 7.84 8.59
CA ILE A 99 -1.49 6.65 7.79
C ILE A 99 -1.09 7.11 6.39
N LEU A 100 -0.03 6.52 5.85
CA LEU A 100 0.31 6.65 4.45
C LEU A 100 -0.37 5.53 3.66
N PHE A 101 -1.31 5.87 2.80
CA PHE A 101 -1.93 4.92 1.89
C PHE A 101 -1.16 4.88 0.57
N GLU A 102 -0.63 3.72 0.23
CA GLU A 102 -0.01 3.45 -1.06
C GLU A 102 -1.09 3.07 -2.07
N TYR A 103 -1.08 3.73 -3.23
CA TYR A 103 -2.06 3.53 -4.30
C TYR A 103 -1.35 3.40 -5.64
N VAL A 104 -1.18 2.18 -6.12
CA VAL A 104 -0.61 1.90 -7.44
C VAL A 104 -1.65 2.25 -8.50
N MET A 105 -1.27 3.08 -9.48
CA MET A 105 -2.14 3.57 -10.55
C MET A 105 -2.07 2.64 -11.77
N LEU A 106 -3.17 1.97 -12.08
CA LEU A 106 -3.32 1.01 -13.18
C LEU A 106 -4.29 1.57 -14.22
N ASP A 107 -3.84 1.70 -15.46
CA ASP A 107 -4.61 2.28 -16.57
C ASP A 107 -5.94 1.56 -16.80
N GLY A 108 -7.04 2.33 -16.78
CA GLY A 108 -8.39 1.83 -16.96
C GLY A 108 -8.94 0.94 -15.84
N VAL A 109 -8.17 0.67 -14.77
CA VAL A 109 -8.56 -0.26 -13.71
C VAL A 109 -8.97 0.50 -12.45
N ASN A 110 -8.07 1.30 -11.87
CA ASN A 110 -8.31 1.99 -10.61
C ASN A 110 -8.01 3.51 -10.67
N ASP A 111 -7.73 4.05 -11.86
CA ASP A 111 -7.24 5.40 -12.09
C ASP A 111 -8.32 6.41 -12.55
N GLN A 112 -9.58 5.97 -12.61
CA GLN A 112 -10.67 6.83 -13.07
C GLN A 112 -11.06 7.88 -12.01
N PRO A 113 -11.60 9.05 -12.43
CA PRO A 113 -12.08 10.08 -11.50
C PRO A 113 -13.11 9.59 -10.48
N GLN A 114 -13.89 8.55 -10.82
CA GLN A 114 -14.82 7.92 -9.90
C GLN A 114 -14.08 7.30 -8.71
N HIS A 115 -13.01 6.54 -8.97
CA HIS A 115 -12.19 5.91 -7.91
C HIS A 115 -11.56 6.95 -6.99
N ALA A 116 -11.13 8.10 -7.54
CA ALA A 116 -10.63 9.20 -6.73
C ALA A 116 -11.70 9.75 -5.79
N ARG A 117 -12.94 9.94 -6.28
CA ARG A 117 -14.08 10.41 -5.45
C ARG A 117 -14.49 9.39 -4.38
N GLU A 118 -14.46 8.11 -4.70
CA GLU A 118 -14.69 7.02 -3.74
C GLU A 118 -13.61 7.03 -2.65
N LEU A 119 -12.34 7.19 -3.03
CA LEU A 119 -11.23 7.31 -2.09
C LEU A 119 -11.36 8.54 -1.18
N VAL A 120 -11.81 9.67 -1.73
CA VAL A 120 -12.16 10.87 -0.94
C VAL A 120 -13.22 10.54 0.11
N LYS A 121 -14.29 9.85 -0.26
CA LYS A 121 -15.35 9.44 0.68
C LYS A 121 -14.82 8.52 1.77
N LEU A 122 -13.99 7.54 1.40
CA LEU A 122 -13.39 6.57 2.31
C LEU A 122 -12.49 7.25 3.36
N LEU A 123 -11.71 8.25 2.94
CA LEU A 123 -10.71 8.91 3.77
C LEU A 123 -11.23 10.20 4.43
N LYS A 124 -12.50 10.57 4.22
CA LYS A 124 -13.07 11.79 4.78
C LYS A 124 -12.95 11.83 6.30
N GLY A 125 -12.31 12.88 6.83
CA GLY A 125 -12.11 13.08 8.27
C GLY A 125 -11.05 12.17 8.90
N PHE A 126 -10.39 11.32 8.12
CA PHE A 126 -9.32 10.46 8.59
C PHE A 126 -7.94 11.12 8.33
N PRO A 127 -6.99 11.10 9.28
CA PRO A 127 -5.66 11.66 9.07
C PRO A 127 -4.82 10.77 8.14
N ALA A 128 -5.00 10.97 6.85
CA ALA A 128 -4.38 10.22 5.78
C ALA A 128 -3.44 11.05 4.94
N LYS A 129 -2.43 10.39 4.39
CA LYS A 129 -1.69 10.81 3.19
C LYS A 129 -1.81 9.72 2.15
N VAL A 130 -1.86 10.09 0.88
CA VAL A 130 -1.92 9.13 -0.23
C VAL A 130 -0.67 9.29 -1.09
N ASN A 131 -0.01 8.18 -1.38
CA ASN A 131 1.10 8.15 -2.31
C ASN A 131 0.64 7.45 -3.60
N LEU A 132 0.48 8.23 -4.66
CA LEU A 132 0.13 7.73 -5.99
C LEU A 132 1.39 7.21 -6.67
N ILE A 133 1.40 5.93 -6.99
CA ILE A 133 2.53 5.23 -7.58
C ILE A 133 2.16 4.83 -9.00
N PRO A 134 2.69 5.50 -10.04
CA PRO A 134 2.53 5.01 -11.40
C PRO A 134 3.06 3.58 -11.52
N PHE A 135 2.24 2.70 -12.07
CA PHE A 135 2.61 1.30 -12.24
C PHE A 135 3.81 1.18 -13.19
N ASN A 136 4.75 0.32 -12.85
CA ASN A 136 5.82 -0.05 -13.76
C ASN A 136 5.48 -1.44 -14.36
N PRO A 137 5.11 -1.51 -15.66
CA PRO A 137 4.73 -2.76 -16.30
C PRO A 137 5.88 -3.76 -16.28
N PHE A 138 5.52 -5.03 -16.12
CA PHE A 138 6.46 -6.15 -16.22
C PHE A 138 5.83 -7.31 -17.00
N PRO A 139 6.64 -8.21 -17.57
CA PRO A 139 6.13 -9.36 -18.28
C PRO A 139 5.09 -10.12 -17.45
N MET A 140 3.99 -10.50 -18.07
CA MET A 140 2.86 -11.25 -17.47
C MET A 140 2.03 -10.49 -16.41
N SER A 141 2.28 -9.20 -16.14
CA SER A 141 1.46 -8.43 -15.19
C SER A 141 0.02 -8.24 -15.66
N GLY A 142 -0.21 -8.21 -16.96
CA GLY A 142 -1.52 -7.95 -17.56
C GLY A 142 -2.03 -6.50 -17.41
N TYR A 143 -1.32 -5.66 -16.67
CA TYR A 143 -1.70 -4.27 -16.39
C TYR A 143 -0.80 -3.29 -17.13
N LYS A 144 -1.35 -2.08 -17.35
CA LYS A 144 -0.63 -0.96 -17.97
C LYS A 144 -0.46 0.19 -16.98
N ARG A 145 0.57 1.01 -17.22
CA ARG A 145 0.79 2.25 -16.48
C ARG A 145 -0.30 3.26 -16.84
N SER A 146 -0.90 3.88 -15.83
CA SER A 146 -1.81 5.00 -16.02
C SER A 146 -1.16 6.16 -16.78
N GLN A 147 -1.94 6.81 -17.63
CA GLN A 147 -1.52 8.01 -18.34
C GLN A 147 -1.25 9.16 -17.36
N ALA A 148 -0.30 10.01 -17.70
CA ALA A 148 0.07 11.15 -16.87
C ALA A 148 -1.14 12.07 -16.58
N ALA A 149 -2.04 12.25 -17.55
CA ALA A 149 -3.27 13.03 -17.40
C ALA A 149 -4.22 12.41 -16.36
N SER A 150 -4.40 11.08 -16.36
CA SER A 150 -5.22 10.36 -15.38
C SER A 150 -4.64 10.51 -13.97
N VAL A 151 -3.32 10.33 -13.82
CA VAL A 151 -2.63 10.51 -12.55
C VAL A 151 -2.76 11.95 -12.04
N GLN A 152 -2.62 12.94 -12.93
CA GLN A 152 -2.79 14.36 -12.60
C GLN A 152 -4.20 14.64 -12.12
N ARG A 153 -5.21 14.18 -12.87
CA ARG A 153 -6.62 14.39 -12.52
C ARG A 153 -7.00 13.73 -11.20
N PHE A 154 -6.52 12.53 -10.96
CA PHE A 154 -6.72 11.81 -9.70
C PHE A 154 -6.11 12.57 -8.52
N TRP A 155 -4.88 13.05 -8.69
CA TRP A 155 -4.16 13.85 -7.71
C TRP A 155 -4.89 15.16 -7.39
N GLU A 156 -5.41 15.87 -8.39
CA GLU A 156 -6.20 17.11 -8.22
C GLU A 156 -7.44 16.84 -7.37
N ILE A 157 -8.22 15.81 -7.71
CA ILE A 157 -9.43 15.45 -6.97
C ILE A 157 -9.13 15.21 -5.48
N LEU A 158 -8.03 14.51 -5.16
CA LEU A 158 -7.66 14.28 -3.76
C LEU A 158 -7.29 15.59 -3.04
N ASN A 159 -6.44 16.41 -3.64
CA ASN A 159 -5.97 17.65 -3.00
C ASN A 159 -7.07 18.70 -2.87
N ASP A 160 -7.94 18.85 -3.86
CA ASP A 160 -9.13 19.74 -3.80
C ASP A 160 -10.06 19.36 -2.63
N ASN A 161 -10.07 18.08 -2.25
CA ASN A 161 -10.79 17.57 -1.10
C ASN A 161 -9.94 17.49 0.18
N LYS A 162 -8.81 18.22 0.25
CA LYS A 162 -7.92 18.34 1.42
C LYS A 162 -7.26 17.04 1.85
N ILE A 163 -7.16 16.06 0.97
CA ILE A 163 -6.37 14.85 1.18
C ILE A 163 -4.98 15.08 0.58
N VAL A 164 -3.97 15.11 1.44
CA VAL A 164 -2.57 15.29 1.00
C VAL A 164 -2.15 14.11 0.14
N ALA A 165 -1.99 14.35 -1.16
CA ALA A 165 -1.55 13.33 -2.10
C ALA A 165 -0.18 13.71 -2.70
N THR A 166 0.71 12.74 -2.77
CA THR A 166 2.02 12.83 -3.43
C THR A 166 2.03 11.92 -4.65
N ARG A 167 2.83 12.29 -5.66
CA ARG A 167 3.07 11.47 -6.83
C ARG A 167 4.52 10.99 -6.80
N ARG A 168 4.71 9.69 -6.84
CA ARG A 168 6.04 9.12 -6.92
C ARG A 168 6.63 9.38 -8.31
N LYS A 169 7.81 10.01 -8.35
CA LYS A 169 8.58 10.02 -9.59
C LYS A 169 9.18 8.64 -9.80
N THR A 170 8.91 8.04 -10.94
CA THR A 170 9.51 6.77 -11.33
C THR A 170 11.02 6.97 -11.49
N ARG A 171 11.80 6.13 -10.85
CA ARG A 171 13.24 6.03 -11.07
C ARG A 171 13.52 4.61 -11.53
N GLY A 172 14.27 4.43 -12.61
CA GLY A 172 14.58 3.11 -13.16
C GLY A 172 13.53 2.60 -14.15
N ASP A 173 13.03 3.48 -15.03
CA ASP A 173 12.18 3.07 -16.17
C ASP A 173 12.94 2.18 -17.16
N ASP A 174 14.26 2.21 -17.11
CA ASP A 174 15.22 1.47 -17.91
C ASP A 174 15.62 0.10 -17.33
N ILE A 175 15.29 -0.13 -16.07
CA ILE A 175 15.46 -1.42 -15.40
C ILE A 175 14.09 -1.88 -14.91
N GLU A 176 13.82 -3.18 -14.94
CA GLU A 176 12.55 -3.79 -14.49
C GLU A 176 12.32 -3.58 -12.98
N ALA A 177 12.48 -2.34 -12.51
CA ALA A 177 12.38 -1.94 -11.12
C ALA A 177 10.92 -1.73 -10.72
N ALA A 178 10.11 -2.77 -10.78
CA ALA A 178 8.79 -2.78 -10.14
C ALA A 178 8.89 -3.33 -8.72
N CYS A 179 7.95 -2.93 -7.88
CA CYS A 179 7.85 -3.41 -6.52
C CYS A 179 7.68 -4.94 -6.54
N GLY A 180 8.66 -5.67 -6.03
CA GLY A 180 8.65 -7.14 -5.99
C GLY A 180 9.34 -7.86 -7.14
N GLN A 181 9.71 -7.20 -8.22
CA GLN A 181 10.29 -7.87 -9.39
C GLN A 181 11.73 -8.35 -9.17
N LEU A 182 12.53 -7.60 -8.44
CA LEU A 182 13.91 -8.00 -8.13
C LEU A 182 14.00 -9.27 -7.25
N ALA A 183 12.90 -9.68 -6.63
CA ALA A 183 12.82 -10.92 -5.87
C ALA A 183 12.61 -12.17 -6.75
N GLY A 184 12.27 -12.02 -8.02
CA GLY A 184 11.94 -13.13 -8.93
C GLY A 184 13.10 -14.06 -9.29
N GLN A 185 14.33 -13.70 -8.95
CA GLN A 185 15.50 -14.58 -9.09
C GLN A 185 15.85 -15.35 -7.80
N VAL A 186 15.16 -15.08 -6.71
CA VAL A 186 15.30 -15.83 -5.46
C VAL A 186 14.30 -17.00 -5.51
N ASN A 187 14.79 -18.24 -5.54
CA ASN A 187 13.97 -19.43 -5.51
C ASN A 187 12.97 -19.35 -4.35
N ASP A 188 11.68 -19.32 -4.67
CA ASP A 188 10.61 -19.32 -3.68
C ASP A 188 10.69 -20.65 -2.89
N ARG A 189 11.16 -20.57 -1.66
CA ARG A 189 11.25 -21.73 -0.74
C ARG A 189 9.88 -22.17 -0.21
N SER A 190 8.81 -21.40 -0.51
CA SER A 190 7.47 -21.67 0.05
C SER A 190 6.68 -22.74 -0.71
N LYS A 191 7.14 -23.21 -1.87
CA LYS A 191 6.44 -24.18 -2.75
C LYS A 191 4.97 -23.84 -3.05
N ARG A 192 4.56 -22.59 -2.88
CA ARG A 192 3.22 -22.14 -3.25
C ARG A 192 3.22 -21.85 -4.74
N GLU A 193 2.43 -22.64 -5.49
CA GLU A 193 2.12 -22.30 -6.87
C GLU A 193 1.51 -20.89 -6.91
N LEU A 194 2.17 -19.98 -7.62
CA LEU A 194 1.61 -18.67 -7.92
C LEU A 194 0.40 -18.90 -8.83
N LYS A 195 -0.79 -18.97 -8.27
CA LYS A 195 -2.04 -18.88 -9.03
C LYS A 195 -2.14 -17.45 -9.54
N PHE A 196 -1.65 -17.23 -10.76
CA PHE A 196 -1.87 -16.00 -11.48
C PHE A 196 -3.38 -15.86 -11.69
N ILE A 197 -3.98 -14.88 -11.04
CA ILE A 197 -5.36 -14.49 -11.30
C ILE A 197 -5.36 -13.83 -12.67
N LYS A 198 -5.81 -14.58 -13.71
CA LYS A 198 -6.11 -13.95 -15.00
C LYS A 198 -7.14 -12.87 -14.76
N PRO A 199 -6.91 -11.62 -15.24
CA PRO A 199 -7.94 -10.59 -15.14
C PRO A 199 -9.20 -11.08 -15.87
N ARG A 200 -10.31 -11.21 -15.15
CA ARG A 200 -11.63 -11.47 -15.75
C ARG A 200 -12.17 -10.15 -16.31
N PHE A 201 -11.60 -9.69 -17.41
CA PHE A 201 -12.18 -8.61 -18.19
C PHE A 201 -12.61 -9.17 -19.55
N GLY A 202 -13.95 -9.33 -19.70
CA GLY A 202 -14.68 -9.15 -20.93
C GLY A 202 -14.33 -10.10 -22.08
N GLU A 203 -14.80 -11.35 -22.02
CA GLU A 203 -15.33 -11.98 -23.22
C GLU A 203 -16.81 -11.57 -23.29
N ASN A 204 -17.07 -10.44 -23.95
CA ASN A 204 -18.34 -10.09 -24.61
C ASN A 204 -18.09 -8.89 -25.51
N LEU A 205 -17.73 -9.20 -26.75
CA LEU A 205 -18.14 -8.52 -28.01
C LEU A 205 -17.83 -9.47 -29.16
#